data_68d4e869a967c5526444c5748aee3a85
#
_entry.id   68d4e869a967c5526444c5748aee3a85
#
_cell.length_a   1.000
_cell.length_b   1.000
_cell.length_c   1.000
_cell.angle_alpha   90.00
_cell.angle_beta   90.00
_cell.angle_gamma   90.00
#
_symmetry.space_group_name_H-M   'P 1'
#
loop_
_entity.id
_entity.type
_entity.pdbx_description
1 polymer ?
#
loop_
_entity_poly.entity_id
_entity_poly.type
_entity_poly.pdbx_seq_one_letter_code
_entity_poly.pdbx_strand_id
1 'polypeptide(L)'
;MKKTLLLIVFTFLSISFGYSQTDKAWKTFNGGDVKVALTAERQSFPQDYTLMQLDLAALKQVLNTATDRFAENKTSAIISLPNSEGKLERFRVYEASNFDPALQAQFPEIRSYVGQGIDDKYARLRLSINPRGINTMISRADRPTEYMEPYSLDGKIHAVYSSERVKGKIPFTCSTSADESLINDLTNKASSVSRSSTGQLLNFRLAMSVTPEYTAYHHAALALATPKTSALSAINTTLTRVNGVFETDFAIHMNLINNMTIIYDGSVADPYGATDANYNSELANTLNTVVGNANYDVGHLMGNVGNNGNAGCIGCVCSNVITDVDGDGIAPDIYKGSGYTTSTAPVGDAFDIDFVAHEIGHQFGANHTFSFSDEEAGVNKEVGSGVTVMGYAGITPYDTHLHSIDVFHSASIAQVQANMATKSCQTTVAISHSAPVVNAGADWTIPRSTPFMLTGSATDAGGAGAITYTWEQNDNVAGNIDAASAASATKASGPNWVNYQDSASPIRYFPTMSSILAGSTTTAGLDVTAEALSSVNRTLNFRLTARDNVLGQGQTNFDNMVVTVANKTALTVTMAAGTSYPVGTTQTVVWTGATG
;
A
#
# COMPACT_ATOMS: atom_id res chain seq x y z
N MET A 1 -27.68 -58.51 44.93
CA MET A 1 -26.41 -58.08 44.35
C MET A 1 -26.68 -57.70 42.90
N LYS A 2 -26.89 -56.42 42.63
CA LYS A 2 -27.07 -55.90 41.26
C LYS A 2 -25.75 -55.31 40.78
N LYS A 3 -25.16 -55.87 39.74
CA LYS A 3 -23.96 -55.35 39.07
C LYS A 3 -24.37 -54.27 38.12
N THR A 4 -23.97 -53.03 38.39
CA THR A 4 -24.13 -51.87 37.49
C THR A 4 -22.95 -51.86 36.52
N LEU A 5 -23.21 -52.07 35.24
CA LEU A 5 -22.25 -51.99 34.15
C LEU A 5 -22.10 -50.53 33.75
N LEU A 6 -20.92 -49.93 33.99
CA LEU A 6 -20.60 -48.54 33.58
C LEU A 6 -20.13 -48.60 32.13
N LEU A 7 -20.95 -48.06 31.20
CA LEU A 7 -20.61 -47.93 29.78
C LEU A 7 -19.87 -46.60 29.59
N ILE A 8 -18.54 -46.66 29.40
CA ILE A 8 -17.72 -45.50 29.05
C ILE A 8 -17.83 -45.33 27.54
N VAL A 9 -18.59 -44.33 27.11
CA VAL A 9 -18.62 -43.88 25.70
C VAL A 9 -17.41 -42.99 25.46
N PHE A 10 -16.40 -43.51 24.78
CA PHE A 10 -15.31 -42.71 24.21
C PHE A 10 -15.82 -41.95 22.99
N THR A 11 -16.13 -40.68 23.16
CA THR A 11 -16.36 -39.78 22.03
C THR A 11 -14.99 -39.46 21.39
N PHE A 12 -14.69 -40.12 20.29
CA PHE A 12 -13.60 -39.71 19.42
C PHE A 12 -13.99 -38.37 18.82
N LEU A 13 -13.39 -37.29 19.34
CA LEU A 13 -13.36 -36.02 18.63
C LEU A 13 -12.41 -36.19 17.42
N SER A 14 -12.96 -36.57 16.28
CA SER A 14 -12.26 -36.49 15.01
C SER A 14 -12.02 -34.99 14.73
N ILE A 15 -10.80 -34.52 15.02
CA ILE A 15 -10.29 -33.27 14.48
C ILE A 15 -10.10 -33.54 13.00
N SER A 16 -11.14 -33.30 12.21
CA SER A 16 -11.03 -33.20 10.77
C SER A 16 -10.18 -31.95 10.50
N PHE A 17 -8.90 -32.14 10.19
CA PHE A 17 -8.14 -31.12 9.47
C PHE A 17 -8.90 -30.90 8.17
N GLY A 18 -9.68 -29.82 8.12
CA GLY A 18 -10.36 -29.40 6.90
C GLY A 18 -9.30 -28.98 5.90
N TYR A 19 -8.90 -29.88 5.02
CA TYR A 19 -8.16 -29.50 3.81
C TYR A 19 -9.05 -28.53 3.04
N SER A 20 -8.50 -27.37 2.67
CA SER A 20 -9.19 -26.48 1.77
C SER A 20 -9.47 -27.20 0.44
N GLN A 21 -10.66 -27.04 -0.11
CA GLN A 21 -11.01 -27.67 -1.41
C GLN A 21 -10.07 -27.22 -2.53
N THR A 22 -9.32 -26.12 -2.35
CA THR A 22 -8.38 -25.57 -3.33
C THR A 22 -6.93 -26.00 -3.14
N ASP A 23 -6.57 -26.80 -2.13
CA ASP A 23 -5.19 -27.30 -2.01
C ASP A 23 -4.76 -28.08 -3.24
N LYS A 24 -5.69 -28.84 -3.85
CA LYS A 24 -5.46 -29.61 -5.08
C LYS A 24 -5.35 -28.74 -6.34
N ALA A 25 -5.74 -27.48 -6.28
CA ALA A 25 -5.61 -26.56 -7.41
C ALA A 25 -4.16 -26.13 -7.66
N TRP A 26 -3.28 -26.34 -6.70
CA TRP A 26 -1.88 -25.93 -6.77
C TRP A 26 -0.93 -27.11 -6.84
N LYS A 27 0.10 -26.97 -7.66
CA LYS A 27 1.24 -27.91 -7.74
C LYS A 27 2.53 -27.13 -7.94
N THR A 28 3.61 -27.56 -7.31
CA THR A 28 4.93 -27.02 -7.59
C THR A 28 5.30 -27.27 -9.06
N PHE A 29 5.78 -26.25 -9.74
CA PHE A 29 6.27 -26.41 -11.11
C PHE A 29 7.73 -26.86 -11.07
N ASN A 30 7.99 -28.09 -11.52
CA ASN A 30 9.32 -28.72 -11.44
C ASN A 30 10.15 -28.58 -12.73
N GLY A 31 9.81 -27.61 -13.59
CA GLY A 31 10.51 -27.35 -14.84
C GLY A 31 9.80 -27.95 -16.07
N GLY A 32 10.15 -27.45 -17.23
CA GLY A 32 9.59 -27.79 -18.55
C GLY A 32 9.63 -26.56 -19.46
N ASP A 33 9.34 -26.74 -20.74
CA ASP A 33 9.25 -25.65 -21.69
C ASP A 33 8.02 -24.80 -21.40
N VAL A 34 8.23 -23.54 -21.02
CA VAL A 34 7.19 -22.56 -20.73
C VAL A 34 7.34 -21.39 -21.69
N LYS A 35 6.28 -21.06 -22.41
CA LYS A 35 6.21 -19.80 -23.14
C LYS A 35 5.88 -18.70 -22.13
N VAL A 36 6.86 -17.85 -21.85
CA VAL A 36 6.75 -16.79 -20.85
C VAL A 36 5.76 -15.72 -21.34
N ALA A 37 4.99 -15.16 -20.43
CA ALA A 37 4.10 -14.05 -20.71
C ALA A 37 4.90 -12.74 -20.83
N LEU A 38 4.48 -11.84 -21.72
CA LEU A 38 5.13 -10.53 -21.92
C LEU A 38 5.28 -9.75 -20.60
N THR A 39 4.31 -9.82 -19.72
CA THR A 39 4.34 -9.18 -18.41
C THR A 39 5.46 -9.71 -17.50
N ALA A 40 5.84 -10.98 -17.65
CA ALA A 40 6.95 -11.58 -16.90
C ALA A 40 8.34 -11.33 -17.54
N GLU A 41 8.38 -10.77 -18.75
CA GLU A 41 9.62 -10.36 -19.40
C GLU A 41 10.01 -8.90 -19.09
N ARG A 42 9.16 -8.14 -18.36
CA ARG A 42 9.43 -6.74 -18.00
C ARG A 42 10.70 -6.59 -17.16
N GLN A 43 11.38 -5.46 -17.29
CA GLN A 43 12.62 -5.18 -16.55
C GLN A 43 12.40 -5.17 -15.01
N SER A 44 11.23 -4.74 -14.56
CA SER A 44 10.85 -4.71 -13.15
C SER A 44 10.42 -6.07 -12.58
N PHE A 45 10.41 -7.14 -13.39
CA PHE A 45 10.06 -8.47 -12.88
C PHE A 45 11.09 -8.94 -11.85
N PRO A 46 10.66 -9.49 -10.69
CA PRO A 46 11.57 -9.89 -9.63
C PRO A 46 12.55 -10.97 -10.07
N GLN A 47 13.72 -11.01 -9.41
CA GLN A 47 14.74 -12.04 -9.71
C GLN A 47 14.49 -13.32 -8.92
N ASP A 48 13.96 -13.19 -7.70
CA ASP A 48 13.66 -14.30 -6.82
C ASP A 48 12.15 -14.54 -6.80
N TYR A 49 11.73 -15.69 -7.30
CA TYR A 49 10.32 -16.11 -7.34
C TYR A 49 10.18 -17.62 -7.33
N THR A 50 9.05 -18.09 -6.84
CA THR A 50 8.65 -19.50 -6.88
C THR A 50 7.59 -19.70 -7.96
N LEU A 51 7.79 -20.73 -8.82
CA LEU A 51 6.83 -21.07 -9.85
C LEU A 51 5.85 -22.15 -9.38
N MET A 52 4.56 -21.85 -9.53
CA MET A 52 3.47 -22.73 -9.14
C MET A 52 2.51 -22.95 -10.30
N GLN A 53 2.05 -24.19 -10.49
CA GLN A 53 1.04 -24.52 -11.48
C GLN A 53 -0.35 -24.42 -10.86
N LEU A 54 -1.27 -23.72 -11.53
CA LEU A 54 -2.65 -23.52 -11.12
C LEU A 54 -3.64 -24.32 -11.97
N ASP A 55 -4.55 -25.04 -11.31
CA ASP A 55 -5.84 -25.44 -11.89
C ASP A 55 -6.86 -24.32 -11.64
N LEU A 56 -6.95 -23.40 -12.61
CA LEU A 56 -7.83 -22.22 -12.53
C LEU A 56 -9.32 -22.62 -12.42
N ALA A 57 -9.73 -23.72 -13.04
CA ALA A 57 -11.12 -24.15 -13.00
C ALA A 57 -11.53 -24.60 -11.59
N ALA A 58 -10.66 -25.37 -10.92
CA ALA A 58 -10.88 -25.80 -9.54
C ALA A 58 -10.93 -24.59 -8.57
N LEU A 59 -10.04 -23.61 -8.74
CA LEU A 59 -10.07 -22.40 -7.93
C LEU A 59 -11.33 -21.57 -8.15
N LYS A 60 -11.74 -21.36 -9.43
CA LYS A 60 -12.98 -20.63 -9.79
C LYS A 60 -14.23 -21.27 -9.20
N GLN A 61 -14.31 -22.59 -9.20
CA GLN A 61 -15.45 -23.30 -8.62
C GLN A 61 -15.67 -22.93 -7.14
N VAL A 62 -14.59 -22.79 -6.37
CA VAL A 62 -14.66 -22.41 -4.97
C VAL A 62 -14.93 -20.91 -4.81
N LEU A 63 -14.22 -20.05 -5.56
CA LEU A 63 -14.41 -18.60 -5.51
C LEU A 63 -15.84 -18.18 -5.83
N ASN A 64 -16.51 -18.86 -6.77
CA ASN A 64 -17.90 -18.58 -7.15
C ASN A 64 -18.92 -18.85 -6.01
N THR A 65 -18.52 -19.48 -4.90
CA THR A 65 -19.38 -19.64 -3.71
C THR A 65 -19.34 -18.43 -2.77
N ALA A 66 -18.33 -17.56 -2.94
CA ALA A 66 -18.24 -16.31 -2.18
C ALA A 66 -19.23 -15.29 -2.74
N THR A 67 -19.91 -14.60 -1.84
CA THR A 67 -20.79 -13.48 -2.20
C THR A 67 -20.11 -12.15 -1.93
N ASP A 68 -20.72 -11.07 -2.38
CA ASP A 68 -20.26 -9.72 -2.08
C ASP A 68 -20.09 -9.50 -0.57
N ARG A 69 -19.01 -8.83 -0.19
CA ARG A 69 -18.62 -8.55 1.21
C ARG A 69 -19.65 -7.74 2.00
N PHE A 70 -20.53 -7.00 1.30
CA PHE A 70 -21.59 -6.18 1.90
C PHE A 70 -22.99 -6.78 1.72
N ALA A 71 -23.10 -7.97 1.12
CA ALA A 71 -24.38 -8.66 1.01
C ALA A 71 -24.97 -8.94 2.42
N GLU A 72 -26.28 -8.79 2.55
CA GLU A 72 -27.02 -9.03 3.80
C GLU A 72 -26.77 -10.46 4.34
N ASN A 73 -26.80 -11.46 3.45
CA ASN A 73 -26.52 -12.86 3.75
C ASN A 73 -25.20 -13.29 3.11
N LYS A 74 -24.08 -12.64 3.53
CA LYS A 74 -22.78 -12.91 2.95
C LYS A 74 -22.23 -14.29 3.28
N THR A 75 -21.71 -14.95 2.25
CA THR A 75 -21.04 -16.25 2.33
C THR A 75 -19.58 -16.08 1.93
N SER A 76 -18.67 -16.61 2.73
CA SER A 76 -17.23 -16.64 2.41
C SER A 76 -16.84 -17.96 1.76
N ALA A 77 -15.84 -17.92 0.88
CA ALA A 77 -15.12 -19.11 0.45
C ALA A 77 -13.80 -19.24 1.23
N ILE A 78 -13.29 -20.47 1.34
CA ILE A 78 -11.94 -20.72 1.88
C ILE A 78 -11.09 -21.24 0.72
N ILE A 79 -10.03 -20.51 0.43
CA ILE A 79 -9.06 -20.86 -0.62
C ILE A 79 -7.67 -21.02 -0.02
N SER A 80 -6.82 -21.80 -0.69
CA SER A 80 -5.38 -21.91 -0.40
C SER A 80 -4.60 -21.25 -1.52
N LEU A 81 -3.61 -20.45 -1.14
CA LEU A 81 -2.68 -19.78 -2.05
C LEU A 81 -1.25 -20.10 -1.63
N PRO A 82 -0.32 -20.30 -2.57
CA PRO A 82 1.09 -20.43 -2.24
C PRO A 82 1.69 -19.08 -1.84
N ASN A 83 2.54 -19.09 -0.82
CA ASN A 83 3.41 -17.97 -0.48
C ASN A 83 4.71 -18.01 -1.31
N SER A 84 5.60 -17.02 -1.12
CA SER A 84 6.88 -16.90 -1.84
C SER A 84 7.81 -18.13 -1.67
N GLU A 85 7.63 -18.93 -0.61
CA GLU A 85 8.34 -20.21 -0.38
C GLU A 85 7.64 -21.41 -1.04
N GLY A 86 6.48 -21.22 -1.70
CA GLY A 86 5.66 -22.27 -2.29
C GLY A 86 4.78 -23.06 -1.30
N LYS A 87 4.72 -22.62 -0.04
CA LYS A 87 3.87 -23.23 0.99
C LYS A 87 2.44 -22.69 0.86
N LEU A 88 1.45 -23.59 0.93
CA LEU A 88 0.05 -23.19 0.87
C LEU A 88 -0.43 -22.62 2.21
N GLU A 89 -1.10 -21.48 2.14
CA GLU A 89 -1.74 -20.77 3.25
C GLU A 89 -3.21 -20.53 2.93
N ARG A 90 -4.09 -20.63 3.95
CA ARG A 90 -5.54 -20.54 3.78
C ARG A 90 -6.02 -19.11 4.01
N PHE A 91 -6.96 -18.70 3.16
CA PHE A 91 -7.63 -17.40 3.24
C PHE A 91 -9.14 -17.58 3.22
N ARG A 92 -9.82 -16.80 4.04
CA ARG A 92 -11.27 -16.60 3.97
C ARG A 92 -11.53 -15.41 3.07
N VAL A 93 -12.26 -15.60 1.97
CA VAL A 93 -12.46 -14.59 0.94
C VAL A 93 -13.93 -14.25 0.72
N TYR A 94 -14.17 -13.01 0.34
CA TYR A 94 -15.46 -12.48 -0.13
C TYR A 94 -15.25 -11.80 -1.47
N GLU A 95 -16.28 -11.75 -2.31
CA GLU A 95 -16.25 -10.93 -3.52
C GLU A 95 -16.21 -9.44 -3.14
N ALA A 96 -15.41 -8.67 -3.86
CA ALA A 96 -15.24 -7.23 -3.67
C ALA A 96 -15.05 -6.61 -5.06
N SER A 97 -16.14 -6.45 -5.81
CA SER A 97 -16.09 -5.92 -7.16
C SER A 97 -15.54 -4.49 -7.17
N ASN A 98 -14.64 -4.22 -8.12
CA ASN A 98 -14.18 -2.86 -8.43
C ASN A 98 -15.03 -2.22 -9.55
N PHE A 99 -16.08 -2.89 -10.02
CA PHE A 99 -16.89 -2.45 -11.16
C PHE A 99 -18.26 -1.95 -10.70
N ASP A 100 -18.79 -0.96 -11.42
CA ASP A 100 -20.21 -0.69 -11.41
C ASP A 100 -21.00 -1.99 -11.65
N PRO A 101 -22.12 -2.23 -10.97
CA PRO A 101 -22.89 -3.47 -11.10
C PRO A 101 -23.28 -3.83 -12.54
N ALA A 102 -23.58 -2.83 -13.38
CA ALA A 102 -23.92 -3.06 -14.77
C ALA A 102 -22.71 -3.44 -15.63
N LEU A 103 -21.53 -2.93 -15.30
CA LEU A 103 -20.26 -3.36 -15.91
C LEU A 103 -19.89 -4.78 -15.46
N GLN A 104 -20.01 -5.08 -14.17
CA GLN A 104 -19.76 -6.43 -13.65
C GLN A 104 -20.64 -7.49 -14.29
N ALA A 105 -21.91 -7.16 -14.56
CA ALA A 105 -22.83 -8.06 -15.24
C ALA A 105 -22.44 -8.34 -16.71
N GLN A 106 -21.77 -7.40 -17.39
CA GLN A 106 -21.27 -7.57 -18.75
C GLN A 106 -19.99 -8.42 -18.82
N PHE A 107 -19.17 -8.40 -17.74
CA PHE A 107 -17.89 -9.11 -17.68
C PHE A 107 -17.83 -10.01 -16.43
N PRO A 108 -18.69 -11.04 -16.34
CA PRO A 108 -18.81 -11.86 -15.12
C PRO A 108 -17.57 -12.73 -14.84
N GLU A 109 -16.66 -12.88 -15.80
CA GLU A 109 -15.41 -13.63 -15.68
C GLU A 109 -14.24 -12.80 -15.15
N ILE A 110 -14.38 -11.47 -15.07
CA ILE A 110 -13.37 -10.56 -14.48
C ILE A 110 -13.91 -10.15 -13.11
N ARG A 111 -13.27 -10.64 -12.04
CA ARG A 111 -13.75 -10.41 -10.66
C ARG A 111 -12.61 -10.02 -9.73
N SER A 112 -12.97 -9.49 -8.58
CA SER A 112 -12.06 -9.15 -7.48
C SER A 112 -12.58 -9.69 -6.16
N TYR A 113 -11.64 -10.06 -5.28
CA TYR A 113 -11.93 -10.61 -3.97
C TYR A 113 -11.02 -9.97 -2.92
N VAL A 114 -11.55 -9.87 -1.71
CA VAL A 114 -10.76 -9.54 -0.53
C VAL A 114 -10.74 -10.74 0.43
N GLY A 115 -9.64 -10.92 1.15
CA GLY A 115 -9.51 -12.06 2.05
C GLY A 115 -8.66 -11.77 3.28
N GLN A 116 -8.97 -12.52 4.34
CA GLN A 116 -8.19 -12.56 5.57
C GLN A 116 -7.52 -13.92 5.70
N GLY A 117 -6.23 -13.91 6.04
CA GLY A 117 -5.50 -15.13 6.34
C GLY A 117 -6.09 -15.89 7.53
N ILE A 118 -6.19 -17.21 7.39
CA ILE A 118 -6.61 -18.12 8.47
C ILE A 118 -5.38 -18.62 9.23
N ASP A 119 -4.32 -18.91 8.50
CA ASP A 119 -3.06 -19.41 9.05
C ASP A 119 -2.17 -18.27 9.57
N ASP A 120 -2.26 -17.09 8.95
CA ASP A 120 -1.67 -15.84 9.39
C ASP A 120 -2.76 -14.76 9.48
N LYS A 121 -3.19 -14.44 10.69
CA LYS A 121 -4.27 -13.45 10.92
C LYS A 121 -3.92 -12.03 10.46
N TYR A 122 -2.64 -11.71 10.23
CA TYR A 122 -2.18 -10.42 9.73
C TYR A 122 -2.10 -10.36 8.21
N ALA A 123 -2.22 -11.50 7.51
CA ALA A 123 -2.22 -11.53 6.06
C ALA A 123 -3.54 -11.01 5.49
N ARG A 124 -3.45 -9.97 4.66
CA ARG A 124 -4.58 -9.31 3.97
C ARG A 124 -4.45 -9.55 2.48
N LEU A 125 -5.40 -10.28 1.91
CA LEU A 125 -5.39 -10.68 0.50
C LEU A 125 -6.23 -9.70 -0.34
N ARG A 126 -5.67 -9.28 -1.47
CA ARG A 126 -6.35 -8.71 -2.62
C ARG A 126 -6.13 -9.63 -3.81
N LEU A 127 -7.21 -10.10 -4.43
CA LEU A 127 -7.15 -11.06 -5.53
C LEU A 127 -8.02 -10.59 -6.68
N SER A 128 -7.45 -10.47 -7.87
CA SER A 128 -8.18 -10.34 -9.13
C SER A 128 -8.09 -11.64 -9.94
N ILE A 129 -9.15 -11.96 -10.67
CA ILE A 129 -9.22 -13.17 -11.49
C ILE A 129 -9.81 -12.85 -12.87
N ASN A 130 -9.29 -13.50 -13.88
CA ASN A 130 -9.76 -13.45 -15.26
C ASN A 130 -9.62 -14.82 -15.93
N PRO A 131 -9.98 -14.98 -17.23
CA PRO A 131 -9.83 -16.25 -17.93
C PRO A 131 -8.40 -16.81 -18.05
N ARG A 132 -7.35 -15.97 -17.82
CA ARG A 132 -5.95 -16.34 -17.93
C ARG A 132 -5.26 -16.63 -16.61
N GLY A 133 -5.90 -16.41 -15.47
CA GLY A 133 -5.28 -16.66 -14.17
C GLY A 133 -5.72 -15.71 -13.10
N ILE A 134 -4.89 -15.60 -12.08
CA ILE A 134 -5.12 -14.71 -10.93
C ILE A 134 -3.93 -13.78 -10.75
N ASN A 135 -4.20 -12.62 -10.17
CA ASN A 135 -3.18 -11.75 -9.59
C ASN A 135 -3.51 -11.52 -8.12
N THR A 136 -2.50 -11.54 -7.27
CA THR A 136 -2.69 -11.27 -5.85
C THR A 136 -1.74 -10.20 -5.34
N MET A 137 -2.13 -9.59 -4.24
CA MET A 137 -1.32 -8.80 -3.33
C MET A 137 -1.67 -9.26 -1.93
N ILE A 138 -0.70 -9.73 -1.16
CA ILE A 138 -0.88 -10.20 0.21
C ILE A 138 0.00 -9.35 1.11
N SER A 139 -0.58 -8.32 1.72
CA SER A 139 0.09 -7.49 2.71
C SER A 139 0.20 -8.24 4.03
N ARG A 140 1.35 -8.16 4.68
CA ARG A 140 1.65 -8.88 5.93
C ARG A 140 2.29 -7.93 6.94
N ALA A 141 2.07 -8.18 8.22
CA ALA A 141 2.83 -7.50 9.26
C ALA A 141 4.26 -8.03 9.34
N ASP A 142 5.23 -7.16 9.59
CA ASP A 142 6.65 -7.49 9.81
C ASP A 142 7.37 -8.16 8.62
N ARG A 143 6.76 -8.18 7.44
CA ARG A 143 7.31 -8.80 6.22
C ARG A 143 6.94 -7.99 4.98
N PRO A 144 7.76 -8.05 3.92
CA PRO A 144 7.37 -7.49 2.63
C PRO A 144 6.06 -8.09 2.11
N THR A 145 5.30 -7.31 1.37
CA THR A 145 4.11 -7.76 0.67
C THR A 145 4.46 -8.83 -0.36
N GLU A 146 3.63 -9.85 -0.49
CA GLU A 146 3.80 -10.92 -1.48
C GLU A 146 2.83 -10.71 -2.64
N TYR A 147 3.34 -10.97 -3.84
CA TYR A 147 2.59 -10.87 -5.09
C TYR A 147 2.58 -12.20 -5.82
N MET A 148 1.50 -12.44 -6.56
CA MET A 148 1.40 -13.54 -7.50
C MET A 148 0.80 -13.03 -8.79
N GLU A 149 1.36 -13.50 -9.92
CA GLU A 149 0.88 -13.15 -11.26
C GLU A 149 1.17 -14.27 -12.28
N PRO A 150 0.43 -14.33 -13.40
CA PRO A 150 0.70 -15.28 -14.46
C PRO A 150 2.13 -15.14 -15.01
N TYR A 151 2.89 -16.25 -15.00
CA TYR A 151 4.22 -16.33 -15.58
C TYR A 151 4.19 -16.89 -17.00
N SER A 152 3.33 -17.88 -17.25
CA SER A 152 3.17 -18.48 -18.58
C SER A 152 2.08 -17.80 -19.40
N LEU A 153 2.29 -17.72 -20.72
CA LEU A 153 1.33 -17.12 -21.65
C LEU A 153 -0.05 -17.82 -21.62
N ASP A 154 -0.09 -19.12 -21.32
CA ASP A 154 -1.34 -19.88 -21.18
C ASP A 154 -2.03 -19.70 -19.81
N GLY A 155 -1.40 -18.96 -18.90
CA GLY A 155 -1.91 -18.66 -17.58
C GLY A 155 -1.92 -19.83 -16.59
N LYS A 156 -1.25 -20.96 -16.91
CA LYS A 156 -1.21 -22.12 -16.00
C LYS A 156 -0.11 -22.02 -14.95
N ILE A 157 0.99 -21.36 -15.27
CA ILE A 157 2.11 -21.17 -14.34
C ILE A 157 2.07 -19.75 -13.81
N HIS A 158 2.17 -19.61 -12.49
CA HIS A 158 2.21 -18.34 -11.77
C HIS A 158 3.55 -18.20 -11.08
N ALA A 159 4.09 -16.99 -11.06
CA ALA A 159 5.20 -16.59 -10.22
C ALA A 159 4.68 -16.00 -8.91
N VAL A 160 5.22 -16.47 -7.79
CA VAL A 160 4.97 -15.96 -6.44
C VAL A 160 6.26 -15.36 -5.92
N TYR A 161 6.23 -14.12 -5.46
CA TYR A 161 7.42 -13.40 -5.06
C TYR A 161 7.13 -12.38 -3.96
N SER A 162 8.17 -11.99 -3.22
CA SER A 162 8.12 -10.89 -2.28
C SER A 162 8.38 -9.57 -3.01
N SER A 163 7.80 -8.47 -2.54
CA SER A 163 8.09 -7.12 -3.05
C SER A 163 9.55 -6.70 -2.84
N GLU A 164 10.28 -7.39 -1.99
CA GLU A 164 11.71 -7.23 -1.82
C GLU A 164 12.48 -7.52 -3.12
N ARG A 165 13.15 -6.51 -3.69
CA ARG A 165 13.80 -6.61 -5.01
C ARG A 165 15.28 -6.36 -4.93
N VAL A 166 16.02 -7.11 -5.75
CA VAL A 166 17.45 -6.95 -5.94
C VAL A 166 17.79 -6.10 -7.18
N LYS A 167 16.86 -5.94 -8.12
CA LYS A 167 17.07 -5.20 -9.37
C LYS A 167 17.01 -3.68 -9.19
N GLY A 168 17.87 -3.02 -10.02
CA GLY A 168 18.09 -1.59 -10.04
C GLY A 168 16.85 -0.73 -10.20
N LYS A 169 17.04 0.54 -9.99
CA LYS A 169 16.02 1.60 -9.96
C LYS A 169 15.11 1.58 -11.18
N ILE A 170 13.82 1.68 -10.95
CA ILE A 170 12.83 1.85 -12.01
C ILE A 170 12.73 3.34 -12.29
N PRO A 171 13.05 3.80 -13.51
CA PRO A 171 12.90 5.22 -13.83
C PRO A 171 11.40 5.58 -13.82
N PHE A 172 11.06 6.58 -13.05
CA PHE A 172 9.73 7.19 -13.02
C PHE A 172 9.88 8.66 -12.62
N THR A 173 9.05 9.51 -13.16
CA THR A 173 8.97 10.92 -12.79
C THR A 173 7.54 11.24 -12.41
N CYS A 174 7.30 11.77 -11.22
CA CYS A 174 6.05 12.44 -10.91
C CYS A 174 6.23 13.92 -11.24
N SER A 175 5.38 14.44 -12.11
CA SER A 175 5.36 15.85 -12.54
C SER A 175 4.18 16.63 -11.93
N THR A 176 3.54 16.08 -10.89
CA THR A 176 2.49 16.77 -10.14
C THR A 176 3.08 17.98 -9.45
N SER A 177 2.60 19.16 -9.79
CA SER A 177 2.97 20.41 -9.13
C SER A 177 1.97 20.74 -8.02
N ALA A 178 2.50 21.33 -6.97
CA ALA A 178 1.71 21.73 -5.82
C ALA A 178 1.22 23.18 -5.99
N ASP A 179 -0.09 23.43 -5.86
CA ASP A 179 -0.64 24.78 -5.67
C ASP A 179 -0.47 25.13 -4.18
N GLU A 180 0.39 26.11 -3.87
CA GLU A 180 0.69 26.56 -2.51
C GLU A 180 -0.55 26.96 -1.71
N SER A 181 -1.57 27.50 -2.33
CA SER A 181 -2.80 27.94 -1.66
C SER A 181 -3.63 26.73 -1.16
N LEU A 182 -3.73 25.69 -1.96
CA LEU A 182 -4.44 24.47 -1.65
C LEU A 182 -3.69 23.62 -0.63
N ILE A 183 -2.35 23.56 -0.77
CA ILE A 183 -1.46 22.87 0.17
C ILE A 183 -1.62 23.43 1.58
N ASN A 184 -1.52 24.75 1.74
CA ASN A 184 -1.63 25.40 3.04
C ASN A 184 -3.00 25.16 3.70
N ASP A 185 -4.08 25.16 2.91
CA ASP A 185 -5.43 24.88 3.41
C ASP A 185 -5.56 23.42 3.88
N LEU A 186 -5.08 22.44 3.12
CA LEU A 186 -5.13 21.03 3.48
C LEU A 186 -4.23 20.71 4.68
N THR A 187 -3.03 21.28 4.75
CA THR A 187 -2.10 21.06 5.87
C THR A 187 -2.62 21.68 7.16
N ASN A 188 -3.18 22.87 7.11
CA ASN A 188 -3.81 23.52 8.28
C ASN A 188 -5.02 22.73 8.76
N LYS A 189 -5.86 22.22 7.87
CA LYS A 189 -6.99 21.36 8.21
C LYS A 189 -6.51 20.01 8.76
N ALA A 190 -5.51 19.38 8.17
CA ALA A 190 -4.95 18.12 8.64
C ALA A 190 -4.36 18.21 10.05
N SER A 191 -3.78 19.35 10.43
CA SER A 191 -3.27 19.59 11.79
C SER A 191 -4.36 19.59 12.87
N SER A 192 -5.61 19.84 12.49
CA SER A 192 -6.78 19.84 13.40
C SER A 192 -7.52 18.50 13.46
N VAL A 193 -7.18 17.55 12.58
CA VAL A 193 -7.83 16.23 12.54
C VAL A 193 -7.24 15.34 13.63
N SER A 194 -8.04 15.00 14.63
CA SER A 194 -7.65 14.10 15.73
C SER A 194 -7.87 12.62 15.43
N ARG A 195 -8.55 12.29 14.32
CA ARG A 195 -8.83 10.92 13.86
C ARG A 195 -8.62 10.85 12.36
N SER A 196 -7.99 9.79 11.92
CA SER A 196 -7.75 9.54 10.49
C SER A 196 -8.92 8.82 9.78
N SER A 197 -9.94 8.36 10.49
CA SER A 197 -11.11 7.67 9.93
C SER A 197 -12.40 8.43 10.20
N THR A 198 -13.29 8.46 9.18
CA THR A 198 -14.61 9.08 9.25
C THR A 198 -15.71 8.18 9.86
N GLY A 199 -15.40 6.88 10.10
CA GLY A 199 -16.39 5.86 10.47
C GLY A 199 -17.31 5.44 9.31
N GLN A 200 -16.93 5.74 8.09
CA GLN A 200 -17.64 5.40 6.87
C GLN A 200 -16.65 4.95 5.79
N LEU A 201 -17.02 3.93 5.02
CA LEU A 201 -16.35 3.63 3.76
C LEU A 201 -16.89 4.59 2.70
N LEU A 202 -16.00 5.35 2.08
CA LEU A 202 -16.31 6.33 1.05
C LEU A 202 -16.16 5.68 -0.32
N ASN A 203 -17.24 5.59 -1.10
CA ASN A 203 -17.21 5.00 -2.43
C ASN A 203 -17.26 6.09 -3.50
N PHE A 204 -16.29 6.07 -4.41
CA PHE A 204 -16.15 7.02 -5.51
C PHE A 204 -16.34 6.32 -6.86
N ARG A 205 -16.97 7.00 -7.81
CA ARG A 205 -17.08 6.56 -9.20
C ARG A 205 -15.83 6.97 -9.94
N LEU A 206 -15.03 5.99 -10.39
CA LEU A 206 -13.79 6.21 -11.11
C LEU A 206 -14.00 6.09 -12.62
N ALA A 207 -13.67 7.13 -13.38
CA ALA A 207 -13.55 7.09 -14.82
C ALA A 207 -12.09 6.79 -15.20
N MET A 208 -11.77 5.51 -15.44
CA MET A 208 -10.43 5.10 -15.87
C MET A 208 -10.39 5.01 -17.39
N SER A 209 -9.65 5.91 -18.02
CA SER A 209 -9.36 5.85 -19.46
C SER A 209 -8.02 5.16 -19.72
N VAL A 210 -7.84 4.62 -20.92
CA VAL A 210 -6.57 4.03 -21.33
C VAL A 210 -6.24 4.37 -22.79
N THR A 211 -4.95 4.50 -23.11
CA THR A 211 -4.48 4.71 -24.49
C THR A 211 -4.54 3.41 -25.29
N PRO A 212 -4.53 3.48 -26.64
CA PRO A 212 -4.44 2.30 -27.49
C PRO A 212 -3.18 1.46 -27.23
N GLU A 213 -2.05 2.11 -26.90
CA GLU A 213 -0.79 1.44 -26.58
C GLU A 213 -0.90 0.62 -25.30
N TYR A 214 -1.54 1.14 -24.26
CA TYR A 214 -1.85 0.39 -23.04
C TYR A 214 -2.71 -0.84 -23.37
N THR A 215 -3.76 -0.64 -24.16
CA THR A 215 -4.67 -1.72 -24.56
C THR A 215 -3.92 -2.78 -25.39
N ALA A 216 -3.07 -2.38 -26.33
CA ALA A 216 -2.27 -3.29 -27.16
C ALA A 216 -1.28 -4.10 -26.31
N TYR A 217 -0.58 -3.47 -25.35
CA TYR A 217 0.32 -4.14 -24.43
C TYR A 217 -0.38 -5.26 -23.65
N HIS A 218 -1.52 -4.95 -23.04
CA HIS A 218 -2.26 -5.92 -22.25
C HIS A 218 -2.95 -6.99 -23.10
N HIS A 219 -3.37 -6.66 -24.33
CA HIS A 219 -3.92 -7.67 -25.23
C HIS A 219 -2.86 -8.64 -25.71
N ALA A 220 -1.64 -8.18 -25.98
CA ALA A 220 -0.52 -9.06 -26.31
C ALA A 220 -0.16 -10.01 -25.16
N ALA A 221 -0.29 -9.53 -23.91
CA ALA A 221 0.00 -10.33 -22.72
C ALA A 221 -1.12 -11.32 -22.36
N LEU A 222 -2.39 -10.93 -22.45
CA LEU A 222 -3.52 -11.69 -21.95
C LEU A 222 -4.31 -12.42 -23.04
N ALA A 223 -4.35 -11.89 -24.27
CA ALA A 223 -5.10 -12.42 -25.40
C ALA A 223 -6.54 -12.85 -25.04
N LEU A 224 -7.26 -11.99 -24.31
CA LEU A 224 -8.69 -12.22 -24.03
C LEU A 224 -9.54 -11.99 -25.29
N ALA A 225 -10.86 -12.16 -25.18
CA ALA A 225 -11.77 -12.16 -26.32
C ALA A 225 -11.66 -10.91 -27.21
N THR A 226 -11.43 -9.75 -26.61
CA THR A 226 -11.17 -8.48 -27.33
C THR A 226 -10.04 -7.70 -26.69
N PRO A 227 -9.39 -6.77 -27.40
CA PRO A 227 -8.39 -5.87 -26.81
C PRO A 227 -8.95 -5.10 -25.60
N LYS A 228 -10.14 -4.53 -25.70
CA LYS A 228 -10.81 -3.81 -24.60
C LYS A 228 -11.06 -4.68 -23.37
N THR A 229 -11.41 -5.98 -23.55
CA THR A 229 -11.57 -6.92 -22.43
C THR A 229 -10.22 -7.18 -21.74
N SER A 230 -9.13 -7.26 -22.50
CA SER A 230 -7.77 -7.41 -21.94
C SER A 230 -7.37 -6.18 -21.12
N ALA A 231 -7.60 -4.97 -21.65
CA ALA A 231 -7.37 -3.73 -20.93
C ALA A 231 -8.23 -3.63 -19.66
N LEU A 232 -9.53 -3.96 -19.74
CA LEU A 232 -10.44 -3.97 -18.59
C LEU A 232 -9.96 -4.94 -17.49
N SER A 233 -9.45 -6.10 -17.89
CA SER A 233 -8.87 -7.06 -16.93
C SER A 233 -7.63 -6.52 -16.23
N ALA A 234 -6.77 -5.80 -16.96
CA ALA A 234 -5.60 -5.15 -16.39
C ALA A 234 -5.99 -4.01 -15.44
N ILE A 235 -6.93 -3.14 -15.86
CA ILE A 235 -7.51 -2.10 -14.99
C ILE A 235 -8.04 -2.71 -13.69
N ASN A 236 -8.78 -3.84 -13.77
CA ASN A 236 -9.30 -4.51 -12.58
C ASN A 236 -8.17 -5.01 -11.65
N THR A 237 -7.06 -5.48 -12.19
CA THR A 237 -5.91 -5.92 -11.39
C THR A 237 -5.28 -4.74 -10.65
N THR A 238 -5.00 -3.64 -11.35
CA THR A 238 -4.48 -2.41 -10.76
C THR A 238 -5.42 -1.86 -9.67
N LEU A 239 -6.71 -1.75 -9.97
CA LEU A 239 -7.69 -1.26 -8.98
C LEU A 239 -7.84 -2.19 -7.77
N THR A 240 -7.71 -3.50 -7.94
CA THR A 240 -7.73 -4.45 -6.81
C THR A 240 -6.61 -4.16 -5.82
N ARG A 241 -5.42 -3.80 -6.31
CA ARG A 241 -4.25 -3.44 -5.49
C ARG A 241 -4.37 -2.02 -4.91
N VAL A 242 -4.71 -1.03 -5.74
CA VAL A 242 -4.90 0.37 -5.32
C VAL A 242 -6.00 0.48 -4.26
N ASN A 243 -7.18 -0.11 -4.50
CA ASN A 243 -8.23 -0.18 -3.48
C ASN A 243 -7.77 -0.91 -2.21
N GLY A 244 -6.79 -1.80 -2.33
CA GLY A 244 -6.19 -2.48 -1.18
C GLY A 244 -5.59 -1.52 -0.16
N VAL A 245 -4.74 -0.61 -0.61
CA VAL A 245 -4.09 0.38 0.24
C VAL A 245 -5.03 1.52 0.63
N PHE A 246 -5.91 1.96 -0.29
CA PHE A 246 -6.88 3.04 -0.04
C PHE A 246 -7.95 2.65 1.00
N GLU A 247 -8.46 1.42 0.94
CA GLU A 247 -9.41 0.92 1.94
C GLU A 247 -8.77 0.76 3.31
N THR A 248 -7.49 0.36 3.35
CA THR A 248 -6.76 0.15 4.61
C THR A 248 -6.46 1.48 5.31
N ASP A 249 -5.97 2.48 4.57
CA ASP A 249 -5.46 3.71 5.14
C ASP A 249 -6.49 4.84 5.19
N PHE A 250 -7.41 4.90 4.22
CA PHE A 250 -8.34 6.01 4.08
C PHE A 250 -9.81 5.63 4.26
N ALA A 251 -10.15 4.34 4.28
CA ALA A 251 -11.53 3.86 4.12
C ALA A 251 -12.16 4.37 2.80
N ILE A 252 -11.42 4.35 1.70
CA ILE A 252 -11.84 4.78 0.37
C ILE A 252 -11.88 3.58 -0.57
N HIS A 253 -12.95 3.41 -1.33
CA HIS A 253 -13.09 2.45 -2.41
C HIS A 253 -13.50 3.13 -3.71
N MET A 254 -12.84 2.77 -4.81
CA MET A 254 -13.11 3.29 -6.14
C MET A 254 -13.78 2.23 -7.01
N ASN A 255 -14.95 2.55 -7.54
CA ASN A 255 -15.69 1.70 -8.47
C ASN A 255 -15.55 2.24 -9.90
N LEU A 256 -15.08 1.40 -10.81
CA LEU A 256 -14.99 1.73 -12.23
C LEU A 256 -16.38 1.91 -12.82
N ILE A 257 -16.63 3.05 -13.45
CA ILE A 257 -17.91 3.35 -14.12
C ILE A 257 -18.15 2.41 -15.30
N ASN A 258 -19.44 2.18 -15.64
CA ASN A 258 -19.81 1.39 -16.80
C ASN A 258 -19.68 2.22 -18.10
N ASN A 259 -18.45 2.43 -18.55
CA ASN A 259 -18.19 3.12 -19.81
C ASN A 259 -16.98 2.53 -20.55
N MET A 260 -17.23 1.62 -21.50
CA MET A 260 -16.20 1.00 -22.34
C MET A 260 -15.73 1.88 -23.50
N THR A 261 -16.34 3.05 -23.71
CA THR A 261 -15.95 3.95 -24.84
C THR A 261 -14.67 4.70 -24.57
N ILE A 262 -14.30 4.90 -23.29
CA ILE A 262 -13.05 5.53 -22.89
C ILE A 262 -11.87 4.54 -22.78
N ILE A 263 -12.07 3.26 -23.10
CA ILE A 263 -11.01 2.27 -23.29
C ILE A 263 -10.71 2.25 -24.80
N TYR A 264 -9.62 2.89 -25.18
CA TYR A 264 -9.23 2.99 -26.59
C TYR A 264 -8.36 1.79 -27.00
N ASP A 265 -8.62 1.25 -28.19
CA ASP A 265 -7.97 0.04 -28.72
C ASP A 265 -7.44 0.22 -30.16
N GLY A 266 -7.43 1.45 -30.64
CA GLY A 266 -7.02 1.79 -32.01
C GLY A 266 -8.06 1.53 -33.07
N SER A 267 -9.25 1.00 -32.73
CA SER A 267 -10.36 0.81 -33.69
C SER A 267 -11.04 2.12 -34.07
N VAL A 268 -10.90 3.12 -33.23
CA VAL A 268 -11.32 4.52 -33.47
C VAL A 268 -10.17 5.44 -33.11
N ALA A 269 -10.15 6.65 -33.67
CA ALA A 269 -9.18 7.66 -33.26
C ALA A 269 -9.35 7.96 -31.76
N ASP A 270 -8.25 7.94 -31.03
CA ASP A 270 -8.22 8.34 -29.63
C ASP A 270 -7.88 9.82 -29.48
N PRO A 271 -8.21 10.43 -28.33
CA PRO A 271 -7.98 11.84 -28.10
C PRO A 271 -6.58 12.14 -27.55
N TYR A 272 -5.73 11.11 -27.32
CA TYR A 272 -4.45 11.26 -26.65
C TYR A 272 -3.29 11.40 -27.63
N GLY A 273 -2.36 12.31 -27.31
CA GLY A 273 -1.13 12.47 -28.07
C GLY A 273 -0.19 11.27 -28.00
N ALA A 274 0.79 11.23 -28.91
CA ALA A 274 1.82 10.18 -28.93
C ALA A 274 2.80 10.29 -27.75
N THR A 275 2.73 11.34 -26.94
CA THR A 275 3.49 11.58 -25.73
C THR A 275 2.56 12.07 -24.63
N ASP A 276 2.99 11.96 -23.39
CA ASP A 276 2.23 12.33 -22.20
C ASP A 276 2.17 13.85 -21.92
N ALA A 277 2.75 14.67 -22.77
CA ALA A 277 2.88 16.12 -22.55
C ALA A 277 1.55 16.86 -22.28
N ASN A 278 0.44 16.37 -22.83
CA ASN A 278 -0.88 17.00 -22.70
C ASN A 278 -1.94 16.07 -22.08
N TYR A 279 -1.54 14.95 -21.50
CA TYR A 279 -2.49 13.94 -21.02
C TYR A 279 -3.48 14.49 -19.98
N ASN A 280 -3.07 15.44 -19.13
CA ASN A 280 -3.96 16.07 -18.16
C ASN A 280 -5.15 16.75 -18.85
N SER A 281 -4.89 17.65 -19.80
CA SER A 281 -5.92 18.38 -20.52
C SER A 281 -6.70 17.49 -21.51
N GLU A 282 -6.03 16.58 -22.19
CA GLU A 282 -6.67 15.62 -23.11
C GLU A 282 -7.65 14.71 -22.38
N LEU A 283 -7.26 14.18 -21.21
CA LEU A 283 -8.16 13.37 -20.38
C LEU A 283 -9.35 14.19 -19.88
N ALA A 284 -9.11 15.37 -19.34
CA ALA A 284 -10.17 16.21 -18.82
C ALA A 284 -11.22 16.55 -19.89
N ASN A 285 -10.76 16.93 -21.09
CA ASN A 285 -11.64 17.17 -22.23
C ASN A 285 -12.41 15.93 -22.66
N THR A 286 -11.74 14.77 -22.69
CA THR A 286 -12.36 13.48 -23.02
C THR A 286 -13.44 13.12 -22.02
N LEU A 287 -13.15 13.17 -20.73
CA LEU A 287 -14.13 12.80 -19.71
C LEU A 287 -15.29 13.79 -19.65
N ASN A 288 -15.03 15.08 -19.87
CA ASN A 288 -16.11 16.07 -19.93
C ASN A 288 -17.05 15.84 -21.11
N THR A 289 -16.53 15.46 -22.29
CA THR A 289 -17.31 15.31 -23.51
C THR A 289 -17.95 13.92 -23.65
N VAL A 290 -17.24 12.84 -23.29
CA VAL A 290 -17.67 11.46 -23.52
C VAL A 290 -18.42 10.90 -22.30
N VAL A 291 -18.02 11.26 -21.10
CA VAL A 291 -18.63 10.75 -19.85
C VAL A 291 -19.62 11.77 -19.26
N GLY A 292 -19.23 13.03 -19.25
CA GLY A 292 -19.98 14.11 -18.62
C GLY A 292 -19.72 14.20 -17.11
N ASN A 293 -19.54 15.40 -16.59
CA ASN A 293 -19.10 15.70 -15.23
C ASN A 293 -19.97 15.08 -14.11
N ALA A 294 -21.26 14.87 -14.35
CA ALA A 294 -22.18 14.31 -13.35
C ALA A 294 -22.01 12.79 -13.15
N ASN A 295 -21.29 12.10 -14.02
CA ASN A 295 -21.26 10.65 -14.09
C ASN A 295 -20.02 9.99 -13.44
N TYR A 296 -19.09 10.77 -12.90
CA TYR A 296 -17.91 10.28 -12.21
C TYR A 296 -17.43 11.27 -11.14
N ASP A 297 -16.58 10.81 -10.23
CA ASP A 297 -16.10 11.58 -9.08
C ASP A 297 -14.60 11.83 -9.14
N VAL A 298 -13.86 10.94 -9.78
CA VAL A 298 -12.42 11.04 -10.07
C VAL A 298 -12.15 10.39 -11.43
N GLY A 299 -11.24 10.97 -12.22
CA GLY A 299 -10.83 10.43 -13.51
C GLY A 299 -9.33 10.23 -13.56
N HIS A 300 -8.88 9.14 -14.20
CA HIS A 300 -7.47 8.83 -14.35
C HIS A 300 -7.22 8.16 -15.71
N LEU A 301 -6.06 8.45 -16.31
CA LEU A 301 -5.60 7.83 -17.56
C LEU A 301 -4.43 6.91 -17.29
N MET A 302 -4.46 5.71 -17.82
CA MET A 302 -3.28 4.83 -17.86
C MET A 302 -2.75 4.71 -19.29
N GLY A 303 -1.44 4.94 -19.45
CA GLY A 303 -0.75 4.92 -20.75
C GLY A 303 0.39 3.91 -20.81
N ASN A 304 0.90 3.69 -22.04
CA ASN A 304 2.10 2.90 -22.28
C ASN A 304 3.12 3.70 -23.12
N VAL A 305 3.41 4.93 -22.67
CA VAL A 305 4.42 5.81 -23.25
C VAL A 305 5.27 6.41 -22.13
N GLY A 306 6.59 6.24 -22.19
CA GLY A 306 7.47 6.75 -21.13
C GLY A 306 7.22 6.10 -19.75
N ASN A 307 7.73 6.75 -18.69
CA ASN A 307 7.50 6.39 -17.29
C ASN A 307 7.29 7.70 -16.52
N ASN A 308 6.06 8.17 -16.46
CA ASN A 308 5.69 9.46 -15.89
C ASN A 308 4.29 9.39 -15.25
N GLY A 309 4.06 10.22 -14.25
CA GLY A 309 2.77 10.44 -13.64
C GLY A 309 2.52 11.92 -13.39
N ASN A 310 1.27 12.30 -13.41
CA ASN A 310 0.82 13.62 -13.01
C ASN A 310 -0.66 13.55 -12.59
N ALA A 311 -0.94 13.91 -11.38
CA ALA A 311 -2.31 13.91 -10.86
C ALA A 311 -3.17 15.05 -11.44
N GLY A 312 -2.56 15.99 -12.15
CA GLY A 312 -3.19 17.21 -12.64
C GLY A 312 -3.50 18.22 -11.54
N CYS A 313 -3.72 17.75 -10.33
CA CYS A 313 -3.95 18.59 -9.16
C CYS A 313 -3.97 17.78 -7.86
N ILE A 314 -3.65 18.42 -6.76
CA ILE A 314 -3.72 17.81 -5.42
C ILE A 314 -5.10 18.10 -4.79
N GLY A 315 -5.84 17.04 -4.42
CA GLY A 315 -7.14 17.16 -3.72
C GLY A 315 -8.33 17.52 -4.60
N CYS A 316 -8.23 17.35 -5.90
CA CYS A 316 -9.28 17.75 -6.87
C CYS A 316 -10.42 16.75 -7.05
N VAL A 317 -10.39 15.58 -6.42
CA VAL A 317 -11.53 14.67 -6.40
C VAL A 317 -12.84 15.44 -6.14
N CYS A 318 -13.93 15.13 -6.87
CA CYS A 318 -15.20 15.84 -6.86
C CYS A 318 -15.20 17.24 -7.49
N SER A 319 -14.06 17.82 -7.88
CA SER A 319 -14.02 19.17 -8.47
C SER A 319 -14.50 19.15 -9.92
N ASN A 320 -15.55 19.92 -10.21
CA ASN A 320 -16.07 20.11 -11.57
C ASN A 320 -15.58 21.41 -12.23
N VAL A 321 -14.75 22.18 -11.51
CA VAL A 321 -14.23 23.46 -12.00
C VAL A 321 -13.01 23.18 -12.87
N ILE A 322 -13.05 23.62 -14.11
CA ILE A 322 -11.91 23.62 -15.02
C ILE A 322 -11.23 24.97 -14.84
N THR A 323 -10.02 24.99 -14.35
CA THR A 323 -9.26 26.21 -14.08
C THR A 323 -7.85 26.05 -14.63
N ASP A 324 -7.43 27.05 -15.43
CA ASP A 324 -6.04 27.23 -15.81
C ASP A 324 -5.41 28.10 -14.70
N VAL A 325 -4.62 27.48 -13.83
CA VAL A 325 -4.07 28.13 -12.63
C VAL A 325 -2.71 28.75 -12.93
N ASP A 326 -1.90 28.11 -13.77
CA ASP A 326 -0.55 28.57 -14.10
C ASP A 326 -0.56 29.62 -15.25
N GLY A 327 -1.68 29.78 -15.96
CA GLY A 327 -1.88 30.81 -16.97
C GLY A 327 -1.18 30.50 -18.30
N ASP A 328 -0.84 29.23 -18.55
CA ASP A 328 -0.20 28.82 -19.82
C ASP A 328 -1.18 28.73 -20.98
N GLY A 329 -2.47 28.88 -20.72
CA GLY A 329 -3.57 28.79 -21.68
C GLY A 329 -4.02 27.37 -21.99
N ILE A 330 -3.53 26.39 -21.27
CA ILE A 330 -3.88 24.98 -21.41
C ILE A 330 -4.70 24.55 -20.16
N ALA A 331 -5.99 24.84 -20.17
CA ALA A 331 -6.87 24.32 -19.11
C ALA A 331 -7.15 22.83 -19.37
N PRO A 332 -7.33 22.01 -18.31
CA PRO A 332 -7.48 22.39 -16.90
C PRO A 332 -6.32 21.91 -16.01
N ASP A 333 -5.87 22.75 -15.07
CA ASP A 333 -4.94 22.39 -14.02
C ASP A 333 -5.64 21.89 -12.77
N ILE A 334 -6.87 22.32 -12.51
CA ILE A 334 -7.67 21.86 -11.38
C ILE A 334 -8.94 21.20 -11.90
N TYR A 335 -8.95 19.86 -11.94
CA TYR A 335 -10.11 19.12 -12.39
C TYR A 335 -10.05 17.66 -11.95
N LYS A 336 -11.16 17.10 -11.50
CA LYS A 336 -11.25 15.71 -11.00
C LYS A 336 -10.90 14.63 -12.01
N GLY A 337 -10.80 14.97 -13.29
CA GLY A 337 -10.53 14.05 -14.39
C GLY A 337 -9.28 14.43 -15.18
N SER A 338 -8.20 14.88 -14.52
CA SER A 338 -6.96 15.26 -15.18
C SER A 338 -5.74 14.40 -14.82
N GLY A 339 -5.84 13.43 -13.90
CA GLY A 339 -4.69 12.63 -13.49
C GLY A 339 -4.32 11.54 -14.50
N TYR A 340 -3.02 11.27 -14.66
CA TYR A 340 -2.54 10.16 -15.47
C TYR A 340 -1.33 9.46 -14.85
N THR A 341 -1.14 8.19 -15.25
CA THR A 341 0.08 7.39 -15.01
C THR A 341 0.43 6.64 -16.28
N THR A 342 1.67 6.73 -16.73
CA THR A 342 2.16 6.00 -17.88
C THR A 342 3.45 5.26 -17.57
N SER A 343 3.64 4.09 -18.20
CA SER A 343 4.85 3.28 -18.06
C SER A 343 5.10 2.47 -19.32
N THR A 344 6.37 2.27 -19.66
CA THR A 344 6.76 1.34 -20.73
C THR A 344 6.40 -0.12 -20.44
N ALA A 345 6.09 -0.43 -19.17
CA ALA A 345 5.57 -1.73 -18.73
C ALA A 345 4.51 -1.49 -17.64
N PRO A 346 3.25 -1.13 -18.01
CA PRO A 346 2.21 -0.70 -17.08
C PRO A 346 1.58 -1.89 -16.34
N VAL A 347 2.37 -2.58 -15.53
CA VAL A 347 1.99 -3.80 -14.82
C VAL A 347 2.93 -4.08 -13.65
N GLY A 348 2.41 -4.76 -12.62
CA GLY A 348 3.17 -5.18 -11.44
C GLY A 348 3.05 -4.17 -10.29
N ASP A 349 3.62 -4.55 -9.15
CA ASP A 349 3.51 -3.78 -7.91
C ASP A 349 4.03 -2.35 -8.04
N ALA A 350 5.18 -2.12 -8.70
CA ALA A 350 5.70 -0.78 -8.89
C ALA A 350 4.75 0.13 -9.68
N PHE A 351 4.15 -0.39 -10.78
CA PHE A 351 3.18 0.39 -11.54
C PHE A 351 1.91 0.65 -10.72
N ASP A 352 1.39 -0.40 -10.06
CA ASP A 352 0.11 -0.31 -9.37
C ASP A 352 0.18 0.53 -8.08
N ILE A 353 1.28 0.40 -7.31
CA ILE A 353 1.41 1.04 -5.99
C ILE A 353 2.32 2.27 -6.04
N ASP A 354 3.59 2.14 -6.52
CA ASP A 354 4.52 3.26 -6.49
C ASP A 354 4.12 4.38 -7.46
N PHE A 355 3.31 4.07 -8.50
CA PHE A 355 2.92 5.05 -9.52
C PHE A 355 1.41 5.34 -9.50
N VAL A 356 0.52 4.36 -9.77
CA VAL A 356 -0.93 4.64 -9.88
C VAL A 356 -1.53 5.03 -8.53
N ALA A 357 -1.22 4.30 -7.44
CA ALA A 357 -1.72 4.65 -6.12
C ALA A 357 -1.14 5.98 -5.62
N HIS A 358 0.10 6.33 -6.00
CA HIS A 358 0.74 7.59 -5.71
C HIS A 358 0.00 8.75 -6.40
N GLU A 359 -0.19 8.70 -7.73
CA GLU A 359 -0.87 9.79 -8.46
C GLU A 359 -2.33 9.94 -8.05
N ILE A 360 -3.05 8.83 -7.84
CA ILE A 360 -4.40 8.91 -7.28
C ILE A 360 -4.38 9.45 -5.84
N GLY A 361 -3.34 9.14 -5.05
CA GLY A 361 -3.11 9.73 -3.73
C GLY A 361 -3.09 11.26 -3.76
N HIS A 362 -2.40 11.86 -4.74
CA HIS A 362 -2.44 13.29 -5.00
C HIS A 362 -3.85 13.78 -5.33
N GLN A 363 -4.57 13.10 -6.24
CA GLN A 363 -5.94 13.48 -6.57
C GLN A 363 -6.87 13.49 -5.34
N PHE A 364 -6.58 12.66 -4.33
CA PHE A 364 -7.31 12.63 -3.06
C PHE A 364 -6.76 13.60 -2.01
N GLY A 365 -5.61 14.25 -2.22
CA GLY A 365 -5.12 15.35 -1.38
C GLY A 365 -3.80 15.10 -0.66
N ALA A 366 -3.13 13.97 -0.90
CA ALA A 366 -1.81 13.72 -0.33
C ALA A 366 -0.73 14.50 -1.08
N ASN A 367 0.22 15.08 -0.34
CA ASN A 367 1.46 15.65 -0.88
C ASN A 367 2.63 14.69 -0.67
N HIS A 368 3.76 14.95 -1.33
CA HIS A 368 4.98 14.15 -1.14
C HIS A 368 5.50 14.19 0.29
N THR A 369 6.04 13.08 0.75
CA THR A 369 6.53 12.91 2.12
C THR A 369 8.06 12.85 2.24
N PHE A 370 8.78 12.72 1.12
CA PHE A 370 10.24 12.73 1.06
C PHE A 370 10.85 14.02 1.62
N SER A 371 12.14 13.98 2.01
CA SER A 371 12.86 15.18 2.51
C SER A 371 14.06 15.59 1.66
N PHE A 372 14.36 14.90 0.55
CA PHE A 372 15.45 15.36 -0.33
C PHE A 372 15.11 16.69 -1.04
N SER A 373 13.85 17.07 -1.09
CA SER A 373 13.36 18.39 -1.49
C SER A 373 12.36 18.87 -0.44
N ASP A 374 12.23 20.20 -0.28
CA ASP A 374 11.20 20.82 0.55
C ASP A 374 10.18 21.50 -0.34
N GLU A 375 8.97 20.94 -0.39
CA GLU A 375 7.86 21.45 -1.19
C GLU A 375 6.93 22.38 -0.39
N GLU A 376 7.38 22.77 0.83
CA GLU A 376 6.66 23.68 1.73
C GLU A 376 5.26 23.20 2.15
N ALA A 377 4.91 21.94 1.83
CA ALA A 377 3.64 21.34 2.18
C ALA A 377 3.54 20.92 3.67
N GLY A 378 4.60 21.07 4.45
CA GLY A 378 4.62 20.71 5.88
C GLY A 378 4.53 19.21 6.17
N VAL A 379 4.69 18.36 5.17
CA VAL A 379 4.60 16.90 5.26
C VAL A 379 5.83 16.16 4.73
N ASN A 380 6.90 16.87 4.41
CA ASN A 380 8.19 16.31 4.02
C ASN A 380 8.92 15.73 5.24
N LYS A 381 8.52 14.52 5.66
CA LYS A 381 8.82 13.89 6.96
C LYS A 381 9.58 12.58 6.87
N GLU A 382 9.86 12.11 5.67
CA GLU A 382 10.59 10.86 5.45
C GLU A 382 12.04 11.12 5.07
N VAL A 383 12.96 10.27 5.56
CA VAL A 383 14.40 10.36 5.26
C VAL A 383 14.67 10.14 3.78
N GLY A 384 15.48 10.99 3.16
CA GLY A 384 15.88 10.87 1.76
C GLY A 384 14.68 10.94 0.82
N SER A 385 14.57 9.94 -0.06
CA SER A 385 13.44 9.79 -0.99
C SER A 385 12.12 9.35 -0.33
N GLY A 386 12.12 9.05 0.97
CA GLY A 386 10.96 8.44 1.59
C GLY A 386 10.79 6.97 1.21
N VAL A 387 9.79 6.31 1.80
CA VAL A 387 9.52 4.89 1.58
C VAL A 387 8.03 4.55 1.58
N THR A 388 7.16 5.46 2.03
CA THR A 388 5.71 5.28 1.93
C THR A 388 5.22 5.62 0.52
N VAL A 389 3.95 5.34 0.22
CA VAL A 389 3.38 5.50 -1.14
C VAL A 389 3.60 6.90 -1.72
N MET A 390 3.59 7.96 -0.89
CA MET A 390 3.85 9.34 -1.35
C MET A 390 5.34 9.72 -1.31
N GLY A 391 6.24 8.77 -1.06
CA GLY A 391 7.68 8.90 -1.24
C GLY A 391 8.10 8.59 -2.68
N TYR A 392 9.42 8.69 -2.94
CA TYR A 392 10.06 8.40 -4.23
C TYR A 392 11.07 7.26 -4.11
N ALA A 393 10.73 6.22 -3.34
CA ALA A 393 11.64 5.09 -3.12
C ALA A 393 12.08 4.44 -4.45
N GLY A 394 13.38 4.29 -4.63
CA GLY A 394 13.97 3.60 -5.78
C GLY A 394 14.18 4.45 -7.04
N ILE A 395 13.80 5.74 -7.05
CA ILE A 395 13.87 6.59 -8.24
C ILE A 395 14.74 7.85 -8.08
N THR A 396 15.37 8.04 -6.93
CA THR A 396 16.25 9.19 -6.66
C THR A 396 17.68 8.75 -6.28
N PRO A 397 18.66 9.65 -6.23
CA PRO A 397 19.98 9.33 -5.68
C PRO A 397 20.01 9.32 -4.14
N TYR A 398 18.89 9.52 -3.46
CA TYR A 398 18.79 9.60 -1.99
C TYR A 398 17.95 8.46 -1.40
N ASP A 399 17.91 7.31 -2.09
CA ASP A 399 17.05 6.21 -1.72
C ASP A 399 17.49 5.49 -0.45
N THR A 400 16.55 5.23 0.42
CA THR A 400 16.70 4.31 1.54
C THR A 400 16.26 2.89 1.17
N HIS A 401 15.31 2.75 0.25
CA HIS A 401 14.71 1.49 -0.24
C HIS A 401 14.55 1.50 -1.76
N LEU A 402 14.39 0.31 -2.36
CA LEU A 402 14.24 0.14 -3.81
C LEU A 402 12.84 0.49 -4.35
N HIS A 403 11.83 0.43 -3.50
CA HIS A 403 10.43 0.73 -3.82
C HIS A 403 9.68 1.06 -2.54
N SER A 404 8.44 1.54 -2.65
CA SER A 404 7.63 1.87 -1.48
C SER A 404 7.25 0.64 -0.67
N ILE A 405 6.95 0.86 0.60
CA ILE A 405 6.11 -0.03 1.41
C ILE A 405 4.65 0.30 1.10
N ASP A 406 3.78 -0.71 1.09
CA ASP A 406 2.40 -0.58 0.62
C ASP A 406 1.47 0.07 1.68
N VAL A 407 1.91 1.19 2.25
CA VAL A 407 1.15 2.00 3.21
C VAL A 407 1.40 3.49 2.97
N PHE A 408 0.43 4.31 3.34
CA PHE A 408 0.58 5.76 3.37
C PHE A 408 1.14 6.23 4.72
N HIS A 409 1.98 7.28 4.68
CA HIS A 409 2.41 7.96 5.89
C HIS A 409 1.21 8.60 6.61
N SER A 410 1.24 8.66 7.94
CA SER A 410 0.17 9.27 8.72
C SER A 410 -0.12 10.73 8.35
N ALA A 411 0.87 11.45 7.83
CA ALA A 411 0.69 12.81 7.31
C ALA A 411 -0.20 12.80 6.06
N SER A 412 0.03 11.87 5.13
CA SER A 412 -0.79 11.68 3.93
C SER A 412 -2.21 11.26 4.32
N ILE A 413 -2.36 10.33 5.28
CA ILE A 413 -3.67 9.92 5.80
C ILE A 413 -4.43 11.14 6.34
N ALA A 414 -3.78 11.99 7.14
CA ALA A 414 -4.41 13.18 7.68
C ALA A 414 -4.82 14.19 6.59
N GLN A 415 -3.98 14.41 5.57
CA GLN A 415 -4.31 15.30 4.45
C GLN A 415 -5.51 14.79 3.64
N VAL A 416 -5.52 13.49 3.28
CA VAL A 416 -6.64 12.88 2.56
C VAL A 416 -7.93 12.97 3.37
N GLN A 417 -7.91 12.65 4.66
CA GLN A 417 -9.10 12.75 5.50
C GLN A 417 -9.60 14.20 5.63
N ALA A 418 -8.70 15.17 5.75
CA ALA A 418 -9.05 16.59 5.77
C ALA A 418 -9.70 17.03 4.46
N ASN A 419 -9.19 16.58 3.31
CA ASN A 419 -9.79 16.83 2.01
C ASN A 419 -11.18 16.17 1.90
N MET A 420 -11.31 14.90 2.29
CA MET A 420 -12.58 14.16 2.22
C MET A 420 -13.67 14.80 3.08
N ALA A 421 -13.31 15.41 4.20
CA ALA A 421 -14.27 16.15 5.04
C ALA A 421 -14.92 17.34 4.31
N THR A 422 -14.35 17.82 3.22
CA THR A 422 -14.88 18.92 2.39
C THR A 422 -15.67 18.43 1.18
N LYS A 423 -15.69 17.11 0.90
CA LYS A 423 -16.30 16.54 -0.31
C LYS A 423 -17.67 15.93 -0.01
N SER A 424 -18.51 15.89 -1.04
CA SER A 424 -19.88 15.37 -0.93
C SER A 424 -20.34 14.61 -2.17
N CYS A 425 -19.44 14.26 -3.10
CA CYS A 425 -19.81 13.54 -4.33
C CYS A 425 -19.85 12.01 -4.14
N GLN A 426 -19.19 11.51 -3.10
CA GLN A 426 -19.11 10.10 -2.76
C GLN A 426 -20.43 9.54 -2.23
N THR A 427 -20.65 8.24 -2.44
CA THR A 427 -21.60 7.47 -1.64
C THR A 427 -20.92 6.85 -0.43
N THR A 428 -21.66 6.57 0.63
CA THR A 428 -21.08 6.08 1.88
C THR A 428 -21.73 4.78 2.34
N VAL A 429 -20.90 3.89 2.93
CA VAL A 429 -21.36 2.72 3.67
C VAL A 429 -20.91 2.89 5.13
N ALA A 430 -21.85 2.78 6.07
CA ALA A 430 -21.53 2.90 7.49
C ALA A 430 -20.61 1.77 7.94
N ILE A 431 -19.55 2.11 8.66
CA ILE A 431 -18.67 1.15 9.33
C ILE A 431 -19.24 0.89 10.72
N SER A 432 -19.47 -0.39 11.07
CA SER A 432 -20.19 -0.78 12.28
C SER A 432 -19.32 -0.86 13.54
N HIS A 433 -18.00 -0.68 13.41
CA HIS A 433 -17.03 -0.69 14.50
C HIS A 433 -16.35 0.68 14.61
N SER A 434 -15.74 0.95 15.76
CA SER A 434 -15.00 2.20 15.99
C SER A 434 -13.56 2.09 15.46
N ALA A 435 -12.97 3.24 15.13
CA ALA A 435 -11.53 3.29 14.87
C ALA A 435 -10.72 2.88 16.13
N PRO A 436 -9.51 2.35 15.99
CA PRO A 436 -8.66 1.98 17.11
C PRO A 436 -8.44 3.14 18.09
N VAL A 437 -8.38 2.84 19.37
CA VAL A 437 -7.94 3.81 20.39
C VAL A 437 -6.44 3.58 20.62
N VAL A 438 -5.63 4.54 20.21
CA VAL A 438 -4.16 4.44 20.20
C VAL A 438 -3.57 5.19 21.40
N ASN A 439 -2.48 4.64 21.95
CA ASN A 439 -1.69 5.27 23.02
C ASN A 439 -0.18 5.07 22.69
N ALA A 440 0.49 6.16 22.36
CA ALA A 440 1.92 6.20 22.06
C ALA A 440 2.81 6.15 23.31
N GLY A 441 2.22 6.23 24.50
CA GLY A 441 2.95 6.30 25.77
C GLY A 441 3.35 7.71 26.17
N ALA A 442 4.22 7.80 27.19
CA ALA A 442 4.68 9.08 27.73
C ALA A 442 5.87 9.66 26.96
N ASP A 443 6.08 10.95 27.05
CA ASP A 443 7.27 11.63 26.56
C ASP A 443 8.53 11.23 27.36
N TRP A 444 9.65 11.16 26.68
CA TRP A 444 10.92 10.74 27.29
C TRP A 444 12.06 11.72 27.03
N THR A 445 12.98 11.81 28.00
CA THR A 445 14.28 12.46 27.79
C THR A 445 15.38 11.41 27.85
N ILE A 446 16.18 11.32 26.79
CA ILE A 446 17.27 10.33 26.65
C ILE A 446 18.64 11.00 26.47
N PRO A 447 19.75 10.32 26.82
CA PRO A 447 21.08 10.79 26.50
C PRO A 447 21.34 10.80 24.98
N ARG A 448 22.30 11.62 24.54
CA ARG A 448 22.82 11.55 23.17
C ARG A 448 23.40 10.17 22.87
N SER A 449 23.40 9.78 21.59
CA SER A 449 24.00 8.54 21.06
C SER A 449 23.59 7.27 21.81
N THR A 450 22.42 7.26 22.42
CA THR A 450 21.89 6.12 23.18
C THR A 450 20.76 5.46 22.40
N PRO A 451 20.85 4.15 22.08
CA PRO A 451 19.73 3.40 21.52
C PRO A 451 18.50 3.43 22.45
N PHE A 452 17.33 3.47 21.87
CA PHE A 452 16.09 3.50 22.64
C PHE A 452 15.01 2.64 22.00
N MET A 453 13.96 2.37 22.75
CA MET A 453 12.81 1.59 22.33
C MET A 453 11.55 2.40 22.62
N LEU A 454 10.63 2.47 21.66
CA LEU A 454 9.29 3.00 21.88
C LEU A 454 8.30 1.83 22.00
N THR A 455 7.38 1.96 22.94
CA THR A 455 6.32 0.98 23.17
C THR A 455 5.00 1.70 23.29
N GLY A 456 4.07 1.36 22.41
CA GLY A 456 2.71 1.88 22.47
C GLY A 456 1.70 0.77 22.67
N SER A 457 0.43 1.10 22.46
CA SER A 457 -0.68 0.15 22.49
C SER A 457 -1.85 0.67 21.66
N ALA A 458 -2.71 -0.22 21.20
CA ALA A 458 -4.03 0.15 20.72
C ALA A 458 -5.07 -0.90 21.13
N THR A 459 -6.31 -0.44 21.26
CA THR A 459 -7.48 -1.29 21.46
C THR A 459 -8.51 -0.99 20.39
N ASP A 460 -9.20 -2.02 19.93
CA ASP A 460 -10.30 -1.88 18.98
C ASP A 460 -11.55 -2.56 19.54
N ALA A 461 -12.62 -1.80 19.67
CA ALA A 461 -13.90 -2.28 20.21
C ALA A 461 -14.82 -2.66 19.03
N GLY A 462 -14.93 -3.96 18.76
CA GLY A 462 -15.86 -4.51 17.78
C GLY A 462 -15.28 -4.78 16.40
N GLY A 463 -14.03 -4.44 16.14
CA GLY A 463 -13.32 -4.83 14.92
C GLY A 463 -12.90 -6.30 14.95
N ALA A 464 -13.06 -7.02 13.84
CA ALA A 464 -12.61 -8.41 13.69
C ALA A 464 -11.21 -8.52 13.04
N GLY A 465 -10.58 -7.39 12.71
CA GLY A 465 -9.25 -7.33 12.11
C GLY A 465 -8.13 -7.49 13.15
N ALA A 466 -6.94 -7.82 12.68
CA ALA A 466 -5.75 -7.85 13.51
C ALA A 466 -5.06 -6.48 13.46
N ILE A 467 -4.96 -5.80 14.61
CA ILE A 467 -4.34 -4.48 14.67
C ILE A 467 -2.86 -4.57 14.28
N THR A 468 -2.43 -3.68 13.39
CA THR A 468 -1.02 -3.45 13.06
C THR A 468 -0.60 -2.04 13.40
N TYR A 469 0.71 -1.83 13.54
CA TYR A 469 1.29 -0.60 14.07
C TYR A 469 2.42 -0.09 13.19
N THR A 470 2.49 1.23 13.05
CA THR A 470 3.64 1.90 12.43
C THR A 470 4.11 3.04 13.34
N TRP A 471 5.38 3.02 13.74
CA TRP A 471 6.04 4.16 14.37
C TRP A 471 6.68 5.03 13.30
N GLU A 472 6.28 6.28 13.21
CA GLU A 472 6.73 7.25 12.21
C GLU A 472 7.35 8.46 12.89
N GLN A 473 8.42 8.99 12.34
CA GLN A 473 8.92 10.31 12.76
C GLN A 473 8.06 11.39 12.09
N ASN A 474 7.62 12.37 12.87
CA ASN A 474 6.71 13.43 12.43
C ASN A 474 7.39 14.81 12.39
N ASP A 475 8.73 14.85 12.29
CA ASP A 475 9.49 16.09 12.12
C ASP A 475 9.59 16.45 10.64
N ASN A 476 9.26 17.70 10.30
CA ASN A 476 9.36 18.19 8.92
C ASN A 476 10.82 18.48 8.53
N VAL A 477 11.10 18.52 7.23
CA VAL A 477 12.44 18.62 6.62
C VAL A 477 13.34 19.75 7.16
N ALA A 478 12.78 20.91 7.45
CA ALA A 478 13.47 22.06 8.07
C ALA A 478 14.79 22.44 7.37
N GLY A 479 14.80 22.47 6.02
CA GLY A 479 15.94 22.88 5.19
C GLY A 479 17.07 21.84 5.04
N ASN A 480 16.92 20.63 5.59
CA ASN A 480 17.91 19.55 5.39
C ASN A 480 17.56 18.76 4.11
N ILE A 481 17.73 19.37 2.96
CA ILE A 481 17.43 18.82 1.61
C ILE A 481 18.67 18.16 0.98
N ASP A 482 18.52 17.60 -0.20
CA ASP A 482 19.56 16.90 -0.98
C ASP A 482 20.29 15.85 -0.13
N ALA A 483 21.61 15.84 -0.15
CA ALA A 483 22.43 14.91 0.64
C ALA A 483 22.23 15.08 2.16
N ALA A 484 21.79 16.25 2.64
CA ALA A 484 21.48 16.49 4.04
C ALA A 484 20.14 15.87 4.48
N SER A 485 19.33 15.39 3.55
CA SER A 485 18.11 14.63 3.83
C SER A 485 18.41 13.25 4.45
N ALA A 486 19.59 12.68 4.19
CA ALA A 486 20.06 11.45 4.82
C ALA A 486 20.02 11.54 6.35
N ALA A 487 19.77 10.42 7.02
CA ALA A 487 19.90 10.36 8.47
C ALA A 487 21.33 10.61 8.92
N SER A 488 21.51 11.43 9.98
CA SER A 488 22.83 11.79 10.47
C SER A 488 22.82 12.03 11.98
N ALA A 489 23.91 11.62 12.64
CA ALA A 489 24.07 11.82 14.07
C ALA A 489 24.14 13.31 14.48
N THR A 490 24.56 14.19 13.58
CA THR A 490 24.70 15.63 13.82
C THR A 490 23.51 16.45 13.35
N LYS A 491 22.51 15.82 12.71
CA LYS A 491 21.28 16.49 12.23
C LYS A 491 20.45 16.99 13.41
N ALA A 492 20.28 18.30 13.53
CA ALA A 492 19.60 18.94 14.65
C ALA A 492 18.07 19.05 14.47
N SER A 493 17.57 18.93 13.23
CA SER A 493 16.16 19.03 12.87
C SER A 493 15.85 18.15 11.66
N GLY A 494 14.56 17.95 11.35
CA GLY A 494 14.12 17.13 10.25
C GLY A 494 14.13 15.62 10.52
N PRO A 495 13.68 14.80 9.55
CA PRO A 495 13.59 13.36 9.73
C PRO A 495 14.97 12.69 9.85
N ASN A 496 15.07 11.69 10.71
CA ASN A 496 16.30 10.93 10.99
C ASN A 496 16.03 9.43 11.16
N TRP A 497 14.78 9.01 10.97
CA TRP A 497 14.32 7.64 11.16
C TRP A 497 13.37 7.26 10.02
N VAL A 498 13.74 6.21 9.26
CA VAL A 498 12.95 5.72 8.13
C VAL A 498 11.70 5.00 8.62
N ASN A 499 10.66 4.96 7.80
CA ASN A 499 9.47 4.15 8.07
C ASN A 499 9.70 2.69 7.67
N TYR A 500 8.99 1.77 8.33
CA TYR A 500 8.98 0.35 8.01
C TYR A 500 7.55 -0.12 7.75
N GLN A 501 7.43 -1.27 7.08
CA GLN A 501 6.17 -2.00 6.93
C GLN A 501 5.48 -2.10 8.29
N ASP A 502 4.14 -2.09 8.27
CA ASP A 502 3.33 -2.22 9.48
C ASP A 502 3.68 -3.51 10.25
N SER A 503 3.72 -3.40 11.58
CA SER A 503 4.15 -4.46 12.50
C SER A 503 2.98 -5.02 13.30
N ALA A 504 3.04 -6.31 13.62
CA ALA A 504 2.15 -6.94 14.59
C ALA A 504 2.42 -6.48 16.04
N SER A 505 3.60 -5.89 16.29
CA SER A 505 4.04 -5.41 17.60
C SER A 505 4.00 -3.89 17.67
N PRO A 506 3.47 -3.28 18.76
CA PRO A 506 3.57 -1.84 18.99
C PRO A 506 4.94 -1.39 19.48
N ILE A 507 5.96 -2.23 19.38
CA ILE A 507 7.33 -1.97 19.84
C ILE A 507 8.23 -1.73 18.64
N ARG A 508 9.04 -0.65 18.69
CA ARG A 508 10.10 -0.38 17.73
C ARG A 508 11.39 -0.01 18.42
N TYR A 509 12.50 -0.53 17.92
CA TYR A 509 13.87 -0.19 18.36
C TYR A 509 14.49 0.86 17.43
N PHE A 510 15.28 1.75 17.98
CA PHE A 510 15.92 2.87 17.31
C PHE A 510 17.43 2.90 17.65
N PRO A 511 18.33 2.58 16.68
CA PRO A 511 18.07 2.04 15.35
C PRO A 511 17.51 0.61 15.40
N THR A 512 17.45 -0.09 14.26
CA THR A 512 16.99 -1.49 14.23
C THR A 512 17.73 -2.37 15.23
N MET A 513 17.08 -3.42 15.75
CA MET A 513 17.71 -4.33 16.71
C MET A 513 18.98 -4.98 16.14
N SER A 514 19.01 -5.27 14.84
CA SER A 514 20.22 -5.81 14.17
C SER A 514 21.38 -4.82 14.20
N SER A 515 21.13 -3.53 14.00
CA SER A 515 22.14 -2.48 14.12
C SER A 515 22.65 -2.36 15.56
N ILE A 516 21.74 -2.39 16.55
CA ILE A 516 22.12 -2.34 17.98
C ILE A 516 23.01 -3.53 18.35
N LEU A 517 22.65 -4.74 17.95
CA LEU A 517 23.44 -5.95 18.22
C LEU A 517 24.80 -5.94 17.52
N ALA A 518 24.91 -5.28 16.36
CA ALA A 518 26.19 -5.04 15.69
C ALA A 518 27.02 -3.91 16.30
N GLY A 519 26.52 -3.22 17.34
CA GLY A 519 27.18 -2.06 17.95
C GLY A 519 27.13 -0.81 17.07
N SER A 520 26.25 -0.78 16.06
CA SER A 520 26.07 0.37 15.16
C SER A 520 25.14 1.41 15.78
N THR A 521 25.44 2.68 15.54
CA THR A 521 24.58 3.82 15.86
C THR A 521 23.71 4.25 14.70
N THR A 522 23.78 3.53 13.57
CA THR A 522 23.08 3.83 12.33
C THR A 522 22.51 2.56 11.70
N THR A 523 21.48 2.72 10.87
CA THR A 523 21.02 1.71 9.91
C THR A 523 21.33 2.20 8.51
N ALA A 524 22.00 1.37 7.70
CA ALA A 524 22.23 1.68 6.29
C ALA A 524 20.94 1.63 5.49
N GLY A 525 20.77 2.53 4.53
CA GLY A 525 19.80 2.42 3.45
C GLY A 525 20.48 2.02 2.15
N LEU A 526 19.76 2.18 1.03
CA LEU A 526 20.26 1.80 -0.30
C LEU A 526 21.40 2.72 -0.77
N ASP A 527 21.13 4.03 -0.84
CA ASP A 527 22.10 5.05 -1.28
C ASP A 527 22.55 5.95 -0.12
N VAL A 528 21.70 6.14 0.88
CA VAL A 528 21.93 7.03 2.02
C VAL A 528 21.67 6.31 3.34
N THR A 529 22.19 6.86 4.43
CA THR A 529 21.88 6.35 5.78
C THR A 529 20.40 6.52 6.08
N ALA A 530 19.73 5.43 6.46
CA ALA A 530 18.30 5.41 6.74
C ALA A 530 17.94 5.84 8.17
N GLU A 531 18.80 5.51 9.16
CA GLU A 531 18.58 5.85 10.56
C GLU A 531 19.89 6.26 11.24
N ALA A 532 19.83 7.20 12.20
CA ALA A 532 21.00 7.59 12.98
C ALA A 532 20.63 8.09 14.38
N LEU A 533 21.34 7.59 15.40
CA LEU A 533 21.27 8.12 16.78
C LEU A 533 21.82 9.53 16.84
N SER A 534 21.06 10.44 17.44
CA SER A 534 21.46 11.85 17.54
C SER A 534 22.58 12.04 18.55
N SER A 535 23.70 12.62 18.12
CA SER A 535 24.82 13.05 18.96
C SER A 535 24.72 14.51 19.44
N VAL A 536 23.65 15.19 19.02
CA VAL A 536 23.31 16.57 19.35
C VAL A 536 22.01 16.66 20.13
N ASN A 537 21.81 17.76 20.86
CA ASN A 537 20.50 18.01 21.48
C ASN A 537 19.46 18.26 20.40
N ARG A 538 18.34 17.56 20.48
CA ARG A 538 17.18 17.81 19.63
C ARG A 538 15.90 17.20 20.20
N THR A 539 14.77 17.67 19.73
CA THR A 539 13.49 17.02 19.91
C THR A 539 13.22 16.10 18.73
N LEU A 540 12.68 14.94 18.98
CA LEU A 540 12.17 13.97 18.02
C LEU A 540 10.68 13.80 18.27
N ASN A 541 9.85 14.15 17.29
CA ASN A 541 8.42 13.96 17.37
C ASN A 541 8.08 12.63 16.72
N PHE A 542 7.47 11.73 17.47
CA PHE A 542 7.03 10.43 16.97
C PHE A 542 5.51 10.34 16.96
N ARG A 543 5.02 9.52 16.05
CA ARG A 543 3.61 9.14 15.93
C ARG A 543 3.51 7.63 15.87
N LEU A 544 2.60 7.06 16.67
CA LEU A 544 2.15 5.68 16.55
C LEU A 544 0.84 5.66 15.77
N THR A 545 0.85 5.08 14.59
CA THR A 545 -0.36 4.82 13.79
C THR A 545 -0.79 3.37 13.98
N ALA A 546 -2.07 3.14 14.27
CA ALA A 546 -2.66 1.81 14.32
C ALA A 546 -3.73 1.65 13.23
N ARG A 547 -3.73 0.48 12.57
CA ARG A 547 -4.68 0.05 11.56
C ARG A 547 -5.45 -1.15 12.08
N ASP A 548 -6.78 -1.12 12.02
CA ASP A 548 -7.61 -2.25 12.50
C ASP A 548 -7.71 -3.40 11.50
N ASN A 549 -7.37 -3.15 10.24
CA ASN A 549 -7.32 -4.13 9.16
C ASN A 549 -8.62 -4.93 8.95
N VAL A 550 -9.77 -4.34 9.26
CA VAL A 550 -11.06 -4.96 8.96
C VAL A 550 -11.27 -4.98 7.46
N LEU A 551 -11.59 -6.15 6.91
CA LEU A 551 -11.70 -6.35 5.48
C LEU A 551 -12.69 -5.38 4.81
N GLY A 552 -12.15 -4.53 3.93
CA GLY A 552 -12.91 -3.56 3.15
C GLY A 552 -13.57 -2.45 3.95
N GLN A 553 -13.25 -2.32 5.23
CA GLN A 553 -13.76 -1.29 6.14
C GLN A 553 -12.66 -0.85 7.12
N GLY A 554 -11.39 -0.86 6.66
CA GLY A 554 -10.25 -0.50 7.49
C GLY A 554 -10.38 0.90 8.06
N GLN A 555 -10.04 1.05 9.33
CA GLN A 555 -9.95 2.32 10.02
C GLN A 555 -8.59 2.50 10.66
N THR A 556 -8.10 3.72 10.63
CA THR A 556 -6.82 4.11 11.21
C THR A 556 -7.03 5.15 12.30
N ASN A 557 -6.12 5.19 13.26
CA ASN A 557 -6.01 6.27 14.23
C ASN A 557 -4.56 6.36 14.70
N PHE A 558 -4.20 7.47 15.33
CA PHE A 558 -2.84 7.71 15.79
C PHE A 558 -2.80 8.43 17.14
N ASP A 559 -1.62 8.34 17.79
CA ASP A 559 -1.24 9.16 18.95
C ASP A 559 0.21 9.61 18.83
N ASN A 560 0.55 10.72 19.44
CA ASN A 560 1.87 11.36 19.35
C ASN A 560 2.62 11.23 20.66
N MET A 561 3.96 11.18 20.57
CA MET A 561 4.85 11.30 21.73
C MET A 561 6.16 11.99 21.33
N VAL A 562 6.90 12.44 22.31
CA VAL A 562 8.12 13.21 22.13
C VAL A 562 9.29 12.53 22.83
N VAL A 563 10.42 12.41 22.09
CA VAL A 563 11.71 12.02 22.66
C VAL A 563 12.65 13.21 22.61
N THR A 564 13.05 13.72 23.78
CA THR A 564 14.05 14.79 23.89
C THR A 564 15.44 14.18 24.06
N VAL A 565 16.31 14.36 23.07
CA VAL A 565 17.74 14.01 23.17
C VAL A 565 18.50 15.14 23.86
N ALA A 566 19.07 14.86 25.03
CA ALA A 566 19.71 15.87 25.87
C ALA A 566 21.21 15.60 26.09
N ASN A 567 21.93 16.64 26.47
CA ASN A 567 23.34 16.52 26.84
C ASN A 567 23.49 15.84 28.21
N LYS A 568 23.18 14.54 28.24
CA LYS A 568 23.41 13.66 29.39
C LYS A 568 24.47 12.64 29.03
N THR A 569 25.10 12.04 30.02
CA THR A 569 26.05 10.95 29.78
C THR A 569 25.35 9.78 29.14
N ALA A 570 25.86 9.28 28.02
CA ALA A 570 25.31 8.12 27.34
C ALA A 570 25.23 6.91 28.27
N LEU A 571 24.22 6.11 28.10
CA LEU A 571 24.11 4.82 28.80
C LEU A 571 25.24 3.90 28.35
N THR A 572 26.03 3.42 29.30
CA THR A 572 27.06 2.42 29.06
C THR A 572 26.74 1.17 29.87
N VAL A 573 26.57 0.06 29.17
CA VAL A 573 26.36 -1.25 29.81
C VAL A 573 27.71 -1.97 29.92
N THR A 574 28.07 -2.37 31.12
CA THR A 574 29.31 -3.06 31.38
C THR A 574 29.03 -4.57 31.51
N MET A 575 29.05 -5.24 30.36
CA MET A 575 29.09 -6.70 30.29
C MET A 575 30.22 -7.12 29.37
N ALA A 576 30.91 -8.22 29.71
CA ALA A 576 31.95 -8.74 28.84
C ALA A 576 31.34 -9.26 27.53
N ALA A 577 31.76 -8.67 26.41
CA ALA A 577 31.32 -9.13 25.09
C ALA A 577 31.76 -10.59 24.86
N GLY A 578 30.88 -11.38 24.21
CA GLY A 578 31.16 -12.79 23.90
C GLY A 578 31.08 -13.76 25.09
N THR A 579 30.60 -13.34 26.24
CA THR A 579 30.40 -14.23 27.40
C THR A 579 29.11 -15.04 27.20
N SER A 580 29.24 -16.37 27.29
CA SER A 580 28.09 -17.28 27.31
C SER A 580 27.63 -17.51 28.75
N TYR A 581 26.35 -17.42 29.00
CA TYR A 581 25.74 -17.66 30.29
C TYR A 581 24.87 -18.92 30.24
N PRO A 582 24.92 -19.79 31.27
CA PRO A 582 24.06 -20.97 31.33
C PRO A 582 22.57 -20.55 31.38
N VAL A 583 21.74 -21.30 30.68
CA VAL A 583 20.27 -21.09 30.70
C VAL A 583 19.75 -21.22 32.13
N GLY A 584 18.87 -20.32 32.54
CA GLY A 584 18.28 -20.32 33.89
C GLY A 584 19.13 -19.68 34.99
N THR A 585 20.29 -19.12 34.69
CA THR A 585 21.09 -18.35 35.66
C THR A 585 20.69 -16.88 35.67
N THR A 586 20.60 -16.28 36.86
CA THR A 586 20.41 -14.83 37.00
C THR A 586 21.74 -14.11 36.74
N GLN A 587 21.72 -13.12 35.88
CA GLN A 587 22.88 -12.26 35.58
C GLN A 587 22.61 -10.85 36.07
N THR A 588 23.62 -10.21 36.63
CA THR A 588 23.56 -8.78 36.99
C THR A 588 24.09 -7.95 35.84
N VAL A 589 23.20 -7.15 35.22
CA VAL A 589 23.60 -6.16 34.22
C VAL A 589 23.94 -4.86 34.95
N VAL A 590 25.18 -4.40 34.79
CA VAL A 590 25.66 -3.14 35.37
C VAL A 590 25.69 -2.08 34.28
N TRP A 591 25.16 -0.91 34.55
CA TRP A 591 25.21 0.22 33.64
C TRP A 591 25.63 1.50 34.37
N THR A 592 26.17 2.43 33.61
CA THR A 592 26.53 3.80 34.07
C THR A 592 25.98 4.81 33.05
N GLY A 593 25.77 6.05 33.49
CA GLY A 593 25.16 7.10 32.66
C GLY A 593 23.63 7.13 32.79
N ALA A 594 22.99 7.98 32.03
CA ALA A 594 21.54 8.16 31.99
C ALA A 594 20.86 8.43 33.35
N THR A 595 21.61 9.00 34.30
CA THR A 595 21.03 9.44 35.58
C THR A 595 20.60 10.90 35.46
N GLY A 596 19.34 11.19 35.75
CA GLY A 596 18.88 12.57 35.86
C GLY A 596 17.43 12.78 35.74
#